data_0e481d4c794315ad65a38bba55418266
#
_entry.id   0e481d4c794315ad65a38bba55418266
#
_cell.length_a   1.000
_cell.length_b   1.000
_cell.length_c   1.000
_cell.angle_alpha   90.00
_cell.angle_beta   90.00
_cell.angle_gamma   90.00
#
_symmetry.space_group_name_H-M   'P 1'
#
loop_
_entity.id
_entity.type
_entity.pdbx_description
1 polymer ?
#
loop_
_entity_poly.entity_id
_entity_poly.type
_entity_poly.pdbx_seq_one_letter_code
_entity_poly.pdbx_strand_id
1 'polypeptide(L)'
;FYSQGRKLAGKPAAVVVSARRGGTTATYEQLLKYPGICQMPIISSCYWNMVHGSCAEDVEQDEEGLRTMRVLGHNMAYFLKCLEAGKTAGVPLPPEEPPARTNFIR
;
A
#
# COMPACT_ATOMS: atom_id res chain seq x y z
N PHE A 1 6.65 -5.02 -12.19
CA PHE A 1 5.48 -5.41 -11.39
C PHE A 1 4.35 -5.99 -12.26
N TYR A 2 3.76 -5.19 -13.11
CA TYR A 2 2.62 -5.61 -13.94
C TYR A 2 2.93 -6.81 -14.85
N SER A 3 4.09 -6.84 -15.48
CA SER A 3 4.53 -7.93 -16.38
C SER A 3 4.73 -9.28 -15.69
N GLN A 4 4.81 -9.33 -14.36
CA GLN A 4 4.93 -10.57 -13.60
C GLN A 4 3.57 -11.24 -13.32
N GLY A 5 2.51 -10.73 -13.93
CA GLY A 5 1.16 -11.24 -13.77
C GLY A 5 0.67 -11.14 -12.34
N ARG A 6 0.00 -12.17 -11.86
CA ARG A 6 -0.68 -12.16 -10.55
C ARG A 6 0.20 -12.53 -9.35
N LYS A 7 1.52 -12.57 -9.49
CA LYS A 7 2.41 -12.95 -8.38
C LYS A 7 2.26 -12.08 -7.13
N LEU A 8 1.83 -10.82 -7.29
CA LEU A 8 1.61 -9.86 -6.22
C LEU A 8 0.15 -9.72 -5.80
N ALA A 9 -0.78 -10.27 -6.58
CA ALA A 9 -2.21 -10.14 -6.31
C ALA A 9 -2.57 -10.69 -4.92
N GLY A 10 -3.39 -9.96 -4.18
CA GLY A 10 -3.82 -10.32 -2.84
C GLY A 10 -2.78 -10.10 -1.73
N LYS A 11 -1.53 -9.77 -2.07
CA LYS A 11 -0.51 -9.42 -1.07
C LYS A 11 -0.73 -7.99 -0.60
N PRO A 12 -0.88 -7.73 0.71
CA PRO A 12 -1.03 -6.37 1.20
C PRO A 12 0.21 -5.53 0.93
N ALA A 13 -0.02 -4.26 0.62
CA ALA A 13 1.03 -3.30 0.36
C ALA A 13 0.74 -1.98 1.08
N ALA A 14 1.78 -1.24 1.37
CA ALA A 14 1.70 0.12 1.83
C ALA A 14 2.73 0.98 1.08
N VAL A 15 2.40 2.24 0.89
CA VAL A 15 3.31 3.26 0.35
C VAL A 15 3.68 4.21 1.48
N VAL A 16 4.95 4.53 1.58
CA VAL A 16 5.49 5.50 2.54
C VAL A 16 6.37 6.49 1.79
N VAL A 17 6.26 7.76 2.10
CA VAL A 17 7.02 8.82 1.45
C VAL A 17 7.67 9.69 2.51
N SER A 18 8.91 10.12 2.27
CA SER A 18 9.57 11.13 3.08
C SER A 18 10.02 12.30 2.23
N ALA A 19 10.01 13.48 2.79
CA ALA A 19 10.55 14.68 2.15
C ALA A 19 11.02 15.70 3.18
N ARG A 20 11.93 16.56 2.76
CA ARG A 20 12.36 17.71 3.57
C ARG A 20 11.25 18.75 3.74
N ARG A 21 10.44 19.00 2.68
CA ARG A 21 9.43 20.07 2.64
C ARG A 21 8.11 19.65 2.06
N GLY A 22 8.08 19.31 0.78
CA GLY A 22 6.87 19.11 0.02
C GLY A 22 7.03 18.07 -1.08
N GLY A 23 5.95 17.86 -1.84
CA GLY A 23 5.88 16.85 -2.89
C GLY A 23 5.47 15.47 -2.39
N THR A 24 5.30 15.28 -1.10
CA THR A 24 4.91 13.99 -0.50
C THR A 24 3.56 13.51 -0.98
N THR A 25 2.54 14.36 -1.03
CA THR A 25 1.19 13.99 -1.49
C THR A 25 1.21 13.53 -2.94
N ALA A 26 1.82 14.32 -3.84
CA ALA A 26 1.91 13.96 -5.27
C ALA A 26 2.69 12.66 -5.49
N THR A 27 3.77 12.45 -4.77
CA THR A 27 4.56 11.22 -4.83
C THR A 27 3.76 10.03 -4.29
N TYR A 28 3.09 10.19 -3.16
CA TYR A 28 2.24 9.17 -2.55
C TYR A 28 1.14 8.71 -3.51
N GLU A 29 0.41 9.65 -4.12
CA GLU A 29 -0.67 9.37 -5.09
C GLU A 29 -0.15 8.59 -6.30
N GLN A 30 1.01 8.96 -6.84
CA GLN A 30 1.60 8.26 -7.96
C GLN A 30 2.03 6.84 -7.59
N LEU A 31 2.66 6.67 -6.43
CA LEU A 31 3.12 5.36 -5.96
C LEU A 31 1.97 4.40 -5.66
N LEU A 32 0.81 4.88 -5.23
CA LEU A 32 -0.38 4.04 -4.99
C LEU A 32 -0.86 3.31 -6.23
N LYS A 33 -0.57 3.81 -7.42
CA LYS A 33 -0.94 3.17 -8.69
C LYS A 33 -0.27 1.82 -8.90
N TYR A 34 0.95 1.65 -8.40
CA TYR A 34 1.70 0.41 -8.57
C TYR A 34 1.08 -0.78 -7.82
N PRO A 35 0.83 -0.72 -6.52
CA PRO A 35 0.11 -1.79 -5.86
C PRO A 35 -1.32 -1.93 -6.38
N GLY A 36 -1.99 -0.81 -6.73
CA GLY A 36 -3.35 -0.84 -7.25
C GLY A 36 -3.48 -1.66 -8.54
N ILE A 37 -2.63 -1.42 -9.54
CA ILE A 37 -2.67 -2.18 -10.79
C ILE A 37 -2.27 -3.66 -10.62
N CYS A 38 -1.55 -3.98 -9.55
CA CYS A 38 -1.14 -5.35 -9.22
C CYS A 38 -2.17 -6.11 -8.38
N GLN A 39 -3.36 -5.57 -8.19
CA GLN A 39 -4.43 -6.16 -7.36
C GLN A 39 -4.01 -6.40 -5.92
N MET A 40 -3.16 -5.54 -5.38
CA MET A 40 -2.70 -5.62 -4.00
C MET A 40 -3.62 -4.80 -3.09
N PRO A 41 -4.12 -5.35 -1.98
CA PRO A 41 -4.81 -4.56 -0.96
C PRO A 41 -3.88 -3.48 -0.41
N ILE A 42 -4.33 -2.22 -0.46
CA ILE A 42 -3.55 -1.08 0.02
C ILE A 42 -3.94 -0.79 1.47
N ILE A 43 -2.96 -0.89 2.35
CA ILE A 43 -3.15 -0.61 3.77
C ILE A 43 -2.90 0.87 4.03
N SER A 44 -3.88 1.51 4.64
CA SER A 44 -3.86 2.93 5.01
C SER A 44 -3.57 3.13 6.49
N SER A 45 -3.31 4.37 6.85
CA SER A 45 -3.13 4.82 8.23
C SER A 45 -4.20 5.85 8.60
N CYS A 46 -3.97 6.62 9.66
CA CYS A 46 -4.82 7.72 10.10
C CYS A 46 -4.60 9.02 9.31
N TYR A 47 -3.60 9.07 8.45
CA TYR A 47 -3.29 10.16 7.53
C TYR A 47 -2.53 9.61 6.32
N TRP A 48 -2.17 10.46 5.35
CA TRP A 48 -1.29 10.07 4.25
C TRP A 48 0.06 9.62 4.81
N ASN A 49 0.59 8.51 4.32
CA ASN A 49 1.77 7.87 4.88
C ASN A 49 3.04 8.65 4.53
N MET A 50 3.29 9.72 5.22
CA MET A 50 4.44 10.58 5.01
C MET A 50 5.11 10.98 6.32
N VAL A 51 6.41 11.22 6.25
CA VAL A 51 7.22 11.84 7.30
C VAL A 51 8.08 12.94 6.71
N HIS A 52 8.46 13.91 7.52
CA HIS A 52 9.25 15.05 7.09
C HIS A 52 10.54 15.17 7.91
N GLY A 53 11.63 15.54 7.23
CA GLY A 53 12.92 15.78 7.83
C GLY A 53 14.02 15.87 6.78
N SER A 54 15.10 16.59 7.09
CA SER A 54 16.30 16.67 6.26
C SER A 54 17.30 15.53 6.57
N CYS A 55 17.19 14.97 7.75
CA CYS A 55 17.99 13.85 8.27
C CYS A 55 17.14 12.99 9.21
N ALA A 56 17.70 11.91 9.71
CA ALA A 56 17.00 10.98 10.60
C ALA A 56 16.54 11.67 11.89
N GLU A 57 17.38 12.51 12.46
CA GLU A 57 17.14 13.24 13.70
C GLU A 57 15.95 14.21 13.57
N ASP A 58 15.77 14.81 12.39
CA ASP A 58 14.60 15.66 12.11
C ASP A 58 13.32 14.83 12.04
N VAL A 59 13.38 13.66 11.42
CA VAL A 59 12.22 12.73 11.32
C VAL A 59 11.77 12.29 12.70
N GLU A 60 12.71 12.12 13.64
CA GLU A 60 12.39 11.78 15.04
C GLU A 60 11.60 12.88 15.75
N GLN A 61 11.64 14.13 15.26
CA GLN A 61 10.85 15.25 15.74
C GLN A 61 9.47 15.39 15.07
N ASP A 62 9.23 14.66 13.99
CA ASP A 62 7.94 14.64 13.27
C ASP A 62 6.96 13.71 13.99
N GLU A 63 6.39 14.17 15.10
CA GLU A 63 5.49 13.38 15.93
C GLU A 63 4.24 12.91 15.17
N GLU A 64 3.69 13.72 14.27
CA GLU A 64 2.53 13.38 13.45
C GLU A 64 2.89 12.30 12.42
N GLY A 65 4.00 12.47 11.73
CA GLY A 65 4.51 11.47 10.78
C GLY A 65 4.82 10.14 11.46
N LEU A 66 5.51 10.16 12.59
CA LEU A 66 5.81 8.96 13.36
C LEU A 66 4.55 8.27 13.89
N ARG A 67 3.55 9.04 14.34
CA ARG A 67 2.25 8.48 14.71
C ARG A 67 1.60 7.79 13.51
N THR A 68 1.60 8.43 12.36
CA THR A 68 1.07 7.86 11.11
C THR A 68 1.77 6.55 10.76
N MET A 69 3.09 6.48 10.90
CA MET A 69 3.85 5.25 10.66
C MET A 69 3.50 4.13 11.65
N ARG A 70 3.36 4.45 12.95
CA ARG A 70 2.95 3.45 13.95
C ARG A 70 1.56 2.89 13.67
N VAL A 71 0.59 3.75 13.35
CA VAL A 71 -0.78 3.32 13.01
C VAL A 71 -0.76 2.46 11.74
N LEU A 72 0.01 2.84 10.72
CA LEU A 72 0.19 2.03 9.52
C LEU A 72 0.71 0.63 9.86
N GLY A 73 1.74 0.54 10.69
CA GLY A 73 2.31 -0.73 11.14
C GLY A 73 1.30 -1.61 11.87
N HIS A 74 0.50 -1.02 12.76
CA HIS A 74 -0.58 -1.74 13.47
C HIS A 74 -1.65 -2.25 12.50
N ASN A 75 -2.07 -1.40 11.56
CA ASN A 75 -3.08 -1.79 10.57
C ASN A 75 -2.56 -2.90 9.65
N MET A 76 -1.31 -2.81 9.20
CA MET A 76 -0.68 -3.86 8.39
C MET A 76 -0.61 -5.19 9.17
N ALA A 77 -0.16 -5.15 10.41
CA ALA A 77 -0.08 -6.34 11.26
C ALA A 77 -1.47 -6.98 11.49
N TYR A 78 -2.48 -6.18 11.75
CA TYR A 78 -3.86 -6.65 11.86
C TYR A 78 -4.34 -7.33 10.59
N PHE A 79 -4.14 -6.70 9.44
CA PHE A 79 -4.56 -7.24 8.14
C PHE A 79 -3.86 -8.57 7.83
N LEU A 80 -2.54 -8.66 8.06
CA LEU A 80 -1.77 -9.88 7.87
C LEU A 80 -2.27 -11.03 8.76
N LYS A 81 -2.60 -10.74 10.02
CA LYS A 81 -3.18 -11.74 10.94
C LYS A 81 -4.56 -12.21 10.46
N CYS A 82 -5.39 -11.32 9.93
CA CYS A 82 -6.68 -11.69 9.36
C CYS A 82 -6.53 -12.59 8.14
N LEU A 83 -5.58 -12.29 7.24
CA LEU A 83 -5.28 -13.13 6.07
C LEU A 83 -4.81 -14.52 6.49
N GLU A 84 -3.92 -14.61 7.47
CA GLU A 84 -3.44 -15.91 7.98
C GLU A 84 -4.57 -16.70 8.64
N ALA A 85 -5.41 -16.06 9.43
CA ALA A 85 -6.59 -16.69 10.03
C ALA A 85 -7.57 -17.20 8.96
N GLY A 86 -7.82 -16.39 7.91
CA GLY A 86 -8.66 -16.78 6.79
C GLY A 86 -8.10 -17.99 6.03
N LYS A 87 -6.80 -17.99 5.77
CA LYS A 87 -6.11 -19.11 5.14
C LYS A 87 -6.23 -20.39 5.97
N THR A 88 -5.99 -20.31 7.27
CA THR A 88 -6.12 -21.44 8.20
C THR A 88 -7.56 -21.97 8.24
N ALA A 89 -8.57 -21.08 8.18
CA ALA A 89 -9.98 -21.44 8.12
C ALA A 89 -10.46 -21.97 6.76
N GLY A 90 -9.58 -21.99 5.74
CA GLY A 90 -9.92 -22.50 4.42
C GLY A 90 -10.67 -21.51 3.52
N VAL A 91 -10.61 -20.22 3.79
CA VAL A 91 -11.19 -19.19 2.89
C VAL A 91 -10.46 -19.23 1.56
N PRO A 92 -11.17 -19.48 0.43
CA PRO A 92 -10.53 -19.59 -0.87
C PRO A 92 -10.06 -18.23 -1.38
N LEU A 93 -8.99 -18.22 -2.16
CA LEU A 93 -8.57 -17.02 -2.89
C LEU A 93 -9.63 -16.64 -3.93
N PRO A 94 -9.75 -15.35 -4.30
CA PRO A 94 -10.62 -14.92 -5.37
C PRO A 94 -10.29 -15.65 -6.68
N PRO A 95 -11.31 -16.06 -7.48
CA PRO A 95 -11.08 -16.71 -8.75
C PRO A 95 -10.39 -15.76 -9.75
N GLU A 96 -9.66 -16.34 -10.69
CA GLU A 96 -9.14 -15.58 -11.83
C GLU A 96 -10.24 -15.35 -12.86
N GLU A 97 -10.41 -14.08 -13.23
CA GLU A 97 -11.24 -13.73 -14.38
C GLU A 97 -10.40 -13.81 -15.67
N PRO A 98 -10.94 -14.39 -16.75
CA PRO A 98 -10.25 -14.39 -18.04
C PRO A 98 -10.08 -12.96 -18.55
N PRO A 99 -8.98 -12.66 -19.25
CA PRO A 99 -8.74 -11.32 -19.77
C PRO A 99 -9.81 -10.95 -20.82
N ALA A 100 -10.42 -9.79 -20.65
CA ALA A 100 -11.32 -9.20 -21.62
C ALA A 100 -10.69 -7.95 -22.23
N ARG A 101 -10.92 -7.73 -23.52
CA ARG A 101 -10.44 -6.54 -24.24
C ARG A 101 -11.62 -5.84 -24.89
N THR A 102 -11.74 -4.57 -24.59
CA THR A 102 -12.70 -3.69 -25.24
C THR A 102 -11.95 -2.64 -26.06
N ASN A 103 -12.33 -2.47 -27.32
CA ASN A 103 -11.78 -1.44 -28.19
C ASN A 103 -12.93 -0.62 -28.75
N PHE A 104 -12.98 0.66 -28.39
CA PHE A 104 -13.97 1.63 -28.88
C PHE A 104 -13.50 2.40 -30.12
N ILE A 105 -12.27 2.18 -30.55
CA ILE A 105 -11.71 2.80 -31.77
C ILE A 105 -12.02 1.88 -32.94
N ARG A 106 -12.81 2.37 -33.88
CA ARG A 106 -13.22 1.66 -35.11
C ARG A 106 -12.55 2.28 -36.30
#